data_24cf879b57c4888f14554db96c7cc61a
#
_entry.id   24cf879b57c4888f14554db96c7cc61a
#
_cell.length_a   1.000
_cell.length_b   1.000
_cell.length_c   1.000
_cell.angle_alpha   90.00
_cell.angle_beta   90.00
_cell.angle_gamma   90.00
#
_symmetry.space_group_name_H-M   'P 1'
#
loop_
_entity.id
_entity.type
_entity.pdbx_description
1 polymer ?
#
loop_
_entity_poly.entity_id
_entity_poly.type
_entity_poly.pdbx_seq_one_letter_code
_entity_poly.pdbx_strand_id
1 'polypeptide(L)'
;MNKRFLTIAAALSMGVALTACSGGGDEGKTGGSSVANADKPLVWYNRQPSNSSTGELDKDALNFNKDTYYVGFDANQGAELQGQMIKEYIEKNIDTLDRNGDGVIGYVLAIGDVGHNDSIARTRGVRKALGTAVEKDGEIVSDPAGINNDGKSKSVQDGSLEINGKTYTVRELASQEMKNSSGATWDAATAGNTIGTWTASFGDEVDVVASNNDGMGMSMFNAWSKENKVPTFGYDANSDAVAAIAEGYGGTISQHADVQAYLTLRVLRNALDGVDIDTGIGTEDDAGNVLSSDVFTYNKDQRSYYALNVAVTADNYKDFLDSTVTYAPVSNQLDAVSYTHLTLPTILLV
;
A
#
# COMPACT_ATOMS: atom_id res chain seq x y z
N MET A 1 23.92 31.32 7.59
CA MET A 1 22.87 30.27 7.76
C MET A 1 21.71 30.68 6.92
N ASN A 2 21.43 29.87 5.91
CA ASN A 2 20.47 30.24 4.85
C ASN A 2 19.04 30.09 5.40
N LYS A 3 18.27 31.16 5.39
CA LYS A 3 16.85 31.23 5.81
C LYS A 3 15.94 30.19 5.10
N ARG A 4 16.44 29.55 4.04
CA ARG A 4 15.73 28.51 3.25
C ARG A 4 15.56 27.20 4.02
N PHE A 5 16.45 26.85 4.96
CA PHE A 5 16.39 25.58 5.71
C PHE A 5 15.32 25.56 6.81
N LEU A 6 15.01 26.71 7.40
CA LEU A 6 13.99 26.78 8.45
C LEU A 6 12.56 26.52 7.90
N THR A 7 12.39 26.75 6.60
CA THR A 7 11.08 26.60 5.92
C THR A 7 10.78 25.14 5.55
N ILE A 8 11.81 24.29 5.37
CA ILE A 8 11.63 22.86 5.02
C ILE A 8 11.02 22.08 6.19
N ALA A 9 11.49 22.34 7.41
CA ALA A 9 10.95 21.69 8.61
C ALA A 9 9.48 22.07 8.87
N ALA A 10 9.09 23.28 8.52
CA ALA A 10 7.71 23.75 8.66
C ALA A 10 6.77 23.18 7.59
N ALA A 11 7.26 22.93 6.37
CA ALA A 11 6.47 22.35 5.29
C ALA A 11 6.20 20.86 5.51
N LEU A 12 7.19 20.11 6.02
CA LEU A 12 7.00 18.68 6.36
C LEU A 12 6.06 18.49 7.57
N SER A 13 6.12 19.37 8.56
CA SER A 13 5.25 19.26 9.73
C SER A 13 3.79 19.65 9.46
N MET A 14 3.55 20.50 8.45
CA MET A 14 2.18 20.85 8.05
C MET A 14 1.52 19.84 7.10
N GLY A 15 2.31 19.06 6.34
CA GLY A 15 1.80 18.01 5.49
C GLY A 15 1.16 16.84 6.24
N VAL A 16 1.62 16.58 7.47
CA VAL A 16 1.10 15.48 8.32
C VAL A 16 -0.19 15.87 9.06
N ALA A 17 -0.43 17.17 9.29
CA ALA A 17 -1.60 17.64 10.02
C ALA A 17 -2.91 17.70 9.18
N LEU A 18 -2.83 17.51 7.87
CA LEU A 18 -3.98 17.69 6.95
C LEU A 18 -4.75 16.40 6.64
N THR A 19 -4.30 15.25 7.12
CA THR A 19 -5.02 13.97 6.90
C THR A 19 -6.04 13.64 7.99
N ALA A 20 -6.22 14.46 9.01
CA ALA A 20 -7.05 14.14 10.18
C ALA A 20 -8.45 14.78 10.20
N CYS A 21 -8.90 15.47 9.16
CA CYS A 21 -10.22 16.09 9.12
C CYS A 21 -11.00 15.71 7.87
N SER A 22 -11.66 14.55 7.89
CA SER A 22 -12.81 14.30 7.04
C SER A 22 -14.02 14.01 7.93
N GLY A 23 -14.74 15.06 8.26
CA GLY A 23 -16.04 15.02 8.91
C GLY A 23 -16.87 16.19 8.44
N GLY A 24 -17.84 15.94 7.55
CA GLY A 24 -18.99 16.80 7.31
C GLY A 24 -18.78 17.96 6.33
N GLY A 25 -19.30 17.78 5.14
CA GLY A 25 -19.89 18.73 4.21
C GLY A 25 -19.37 20.17 4.20
N ASP A 26 -18.49 20.48 3.24
CA ASP A 26 -18.64 21.69 2.45
C ASP A 26 -17.76 21.60 1.17
N GLU A 27 -18.21 22.25 0.10
CA GLU A 27 -17.63 22.10 -1.20
C GLU A 27 -16.14 22.48 -1.27
N GLY A 28 -15.32 21.53 -1.67
CA GLY A 28 -14.19 21.67 -2.56
C GLY A 28 -13.29 22.90 -2.46
N LYS A 29 -12.61 23.10 -1.34
CA LYS A 29 -11.31 23.75 -1.36
C LYS A 29 -10.34 22.88 -0.57
N THR A 30 -9.40 22.27 -1.31
CA THR A 30 -8.22 21.62 -0.78
C THR A 30 -7.64 22.46 0.35
N GLY A 31 -7.93 22.01 1.59
CA GLY A 31 -7.62 22.76 2.76
C GLY A 31 -6.13 22.94 2.93
N GLY A 32 -5.71 24.13 3.11
CA GLY A 32 -4.59 24.41 3.92
C GLY A 32 -3.29 24.76 3.28
N SER A 33 -3.30 25.26 2.08
CA SER A 33 -2.19 26.11 1.73
C SER A 33 -2.43 27.46 2.36
N SER A 34 -1.72 27.74 3.45
CA SER A 34 -1.65 29.12 3.87
C SER A 34 -1.10 29.93 2.69
N VAL A 35 -1.72 31.05 2.36
CA VAL A 35 -1.25 31.99 1.33
C VAL A 35 0.25 32.28 1.47
N ALA A 36 0.79 32.18 2.69
CA ALA A 36 2.20 32.37 3.01
C ALA A 36 3.17 31.36 2.36
N ASN A 37 2.70 30.19 1.93
CA ASN A 37 3.53 29.15 1.32
C ASN A 37 3.14 28.83 -0.12
N ALA A 38 2.28 29.63 -0.73
CA ALA A 38 1.77 29.40 -2.08
C ALA A 38 2.87 29.41 -3.17
N ASP A 39 4.02 30.02 -2.87
CA ASP A 39 5.20 30.13 -3.74
C ASP A 39 6.29 29.09 -3.42
N LYS A 40 6.05 28.18 -2.49
CA LYS A 40 7.04 27.17 -2.07
C LYS A 40 6.85 25.85 -2.80
N PRO A 41 7.94 25.14 -3.11
CA PRO A 41 7.86 23.77 -3.59
C PRO A 41 7.09 22.88 -2.64
N LEU A 42 6.22 22.03 -3.20
CA LEU A 42 5.43 21.04 -2.48
C LEU A 42 5.62 19.67 -3.12
N VAL A 43 5.88 18.66 -2.31
CA VAL A 43 5.89 17.27 -2.76
C VAL A 43 4.86 16.50 -1.94
N TRP A 44 3.85 15.99 -2.63
CA TRP A 44 2.96 14.98 -2.08
C TRP A 44 3.72 13.67 -1.98
N TYR A 45 3.67 13.02 -0.83
CA TYR A 45 4.45 11.81 -0.56
C TYR A 45 3.55 10.62 -0.26
N ASN A 46 3.93 9.46 -0.78
CA ASN A 46 3.30 8.16 -0.59
C ASN A 46 1.85 8.12 -1.08
N ARG A 47 0.92 8.72 -0.33
CA ARG A 47 -0.49 8.73 -0.69
C ARG A 47 -0.77 9.74 -1.80
N GLN A 48 -1.28 9.25 -2.92
CA GLN A 48 -1.68 10.09 -4.05
C GLN A 48 -2.79 11.06 -3.63
N PRO A 49 -2.65 12.38 -3.91
CA PRO A 49 -3.79 13.27 -3.81
C PRO A 49 -4.84 12.83 -4.83
N SER A 50 -6.03 12.49 -4.35
CA SER A 50 -7.06 11.89 -5.18
C SER A 50 -8.37 12.63 -5.05
N ASN A 51 -9.09 12.69 -6.16
CA ASN A 51 -10.47 13.16 -6.17
C ASN A 51 -11.34 12.22 -5.32
N SER A 52 -12.06 12.79 -4.36
CA SER A 52 -12.86 12.01 -3.41
C SER A 52 -14.01 11.23 -4.06
N SER A 53 -14.44 11.63 -5.25
CA SER A 53 -15.56 10.99 -5.96
C SER A 53 -15.11 9.88 -6.90
N THR A 54 -13.92 10.04 -7.54
CA THR A 54 -13.44 9.09 -8.57
C THR A 54 -12.28 8.24 -8.09
N GLY A 55 -11.57 8.65 -7.03
CA GLY A 55 -10.33 7.99 -6.58
C GLY A 55 -9.12 8.26 -7.49
N GLU A 56 -9.32 8.98 -8.61
CA GLU A 56 -8.25 9.32 -9.53
C GLU A 56 -7.37 10.46 -9.00
N LEU A 57 -6.18 10.59 -9.60
CA LEU A 57 -5.26 11.67 -9.27
C LEU A 57 -5.95 13.04 -9.37
N ASP A 58 -5.92 13.80 -8.30
CA ASP A 58 -6.39 15.18 -8.25
C ASP A 58 -5.38 16.10 -8.94
N LYS A 59 -5.67 16.44 -10.18
CA LYS A 59 -4.83 17.34 -10.99
C LYS A 59 -4.78 18.75 -10.43
N ASP A 60 -5.82 19.20 -9.74
CA ASP A 60 -5.86 20.53 -9.13
C ASP A 60 -4.92 20.60 -7.94
N ALA A 61 -4.79 19.52 -7.17
CA ALA A 61 -3.81 19.42 -6.10
C ALA A 61 -2.37 19.50 -6.63
N LEU A 62 -2.08 18.91 -7.81
CA LEU A 62 -0.77 19.03 -8.45
C LEU A 62 -0.57 20.40 -9.15
N ASN A 63 -1.63 21.10 -9.48
CA ASN A 63 -1.58 22.43 -10.07
C ASN A 63 -1.61 23.55 -9.02
N PHE A 64 -1.42 23.22 -7.74
CA PHE A 64 -1.36 24.21 -6.68
C PHE A 64 -0.35 25.32 -6.97
N ASN A 65 0.86 24.94 -7.42
CA ASN A 65 1.84 25.85 -8.02
C ASN A 65 2.72 25.09 -9.03
N LYS A 66 3.61 25.81 -9.72
CA LYS A 66 4.49 25.22 -10.75
C LYS A 66 5.50 24.19 -10.19
N ASP A 67 5.82 24.25 -8.89
CA ASP A 67 6.77 23.42 -8.20
C ASP A 67 6.05 22.43 -7.24
N THR A 68 4.86 21.97 -7.64
CA THR A 68 4.12 20.92 -6.93
C THR A 68 4.29 19.58 -7.64
N TYR A 69 4.68 18.55 -6.91
CA TYR A 69 5.00 17.21 -7.39
C TYR A 69 4.31 16.14 -6.56
N TYR A 70 4.22 14.94 -7.12
CA TYR A 70 3.86 13.74 -6.38
C TYR A 70 5.00 12.71 -6.47
N VAL A 71 5.30 12.08 -5.35
CA VAL A 71 6.21 10.92 -5.26
C VAL A 71 5.52 9.85 -4.43
N GLY A 72 5.23 8.74 -5.05
CA GLY A 72 4.56 7.63 -4.40
C GLY A 72 4.63 6.36 -5.24
N PHE A 73 3.54 5.63 -5.30
CA PHE A 73 3.39 4.39 -6.08
C PHE A 73 2.04 4.38 -6.79
N ASP A 74 1.88 3.48 -7.76
CA ASP A 74 0.58 3.23 -8.39
C ASP A 74 -0.19 2.20 -7.55
N ALA A 75 -1.20 2.69 -6.83
CA ALA A 75 -2.03 1.86 -5.95
C ALA A 75 -2.82 0.78 -6.72
N ASN A 76 -3.24 1.06 -7.95
CA ASN A 76 -3.97 0.09 -8.77
C ASN A 76 -3.05 -1.02 -9.26
N GLN A 77 -1.85 -0.66 -9.75
CA GLN A 77 -0.85 -1.63 -10.19
C GLN A 77 -0.42 -2.54 -9.04
N GLY A 78 -0.17 -1.99 -7.85
CA GLY A 78 0.18 -2.79 -6.68
C GLY A 78 -0.96 -3.68 -6.20
N ALA A 79 -2.21 -3.22 -6.30
CA ALA A 79 -3.39 -4.00 -5.99
C ALA A 79 -3.60 -5.17 -6.97
N GLU A 80 -3.37 -4.95 -8.25
CA GLU A 80 -3.40 -6.02 -9.26
C GLU A 80 -2.32 -7.06 -9.00
N LEU A 81 -1.10 -6.64 -8.63
CA LEU A 81 -0.02 -7.55 -8.23
C LEU A 81 -0.39 -8.38 -6.99
N GLN A 82 -1.01 -7.77 -5.97
CA GLN A 82 -1.46 -8.52 -4.79
C GLN A 82 -2.47 -9.60 -5.16
N GLY A 83 -3.47 -9.24 -5.96
CA GLY A 83 -4.46 -10.20 -6.43
C GLY A 83 -3.85 -11.33 -7.25
N GLN A 84 -2.94 -11.00 -8.17
CA GLN A 84 -2.25 -11.96 -9.01
C GLN A 84 -1.35 -12.90 -8.17
N MET A 85 -0.59 -12.35 -7.21
CA MET A 85 0.24 -13.13 -6.29
C MET A 85 -0.59 -14.17 -5.52
N ILE A 86 -1.75 -13.79 -5.02
CA ILE A 86 -2.66 -14.71 -4.31
C ILE A 86 -3.16 -15.80 -5.27
N LYS A 87 -3.59 -15.43 -6.46
CA LYS A 87 -4.07 -16.36 -7.47
C LYS A 87 -2.99 -17.37 -7.88
N GLU A 88 -1.78 -16.93 -8.17
CA GLU A 88 -0.64 -17.80 -8.51
C GLU A 88 -0.30 -18.76 -7.37
N TYR A 89 -0.37 -18.27 -6.12
CA TYR A 89 -0.18 -19.14 -4.97
C TYR A 89 -1.24 -20.24 -4.89
N ILE A 90 -2.52 -19.91 -5.11
CA ILE A 90 -3.62 -20.88 -5.14
C ILE A 90 -3.36 -21.91 -6.23
N GLU A 91 -3.04 -21.47 -7.46
CA GLU A 91 -2.78 -22.35 -8.60
C GLU A 91 -1.61 -23.31 -8.35
N LYS A 92 -0.53 -22.82 -7.73
CA LYS A 92 0.69 -23.59 -7.43
C LYS A 92 0.49 -24.62 -6.31
N ASN A 93 -0.41 -24.33 -5.36
CA ASN A 93 -0.55 -25.12 -4.13
C ASN A 93 -1.92 -25.81 -3.99
N ILE A 94 -2.68 -25.91 -5.04
CA ILE A 94 -4.08 -26.35 -5.02
C ILE A 94 -4.28 -27.74 -4.37
N ASP A 95 -3.34 -28.65 -4.55
CA ASP A 95 -3.43 -30.02 -4.03
C ASP A 95 -3.43 -30.10 -2.50
N THR A 96 -2.99 -29.03 -1.82
CA THR A 96 -2.92 -28.96 -0.35
C THR A 96 -3.71 -27.81 0.23
N LEU A 97 -4.18 -26.90 -0.63
CA LEU A 97 -4.85 -25.66 -0.21
C LEU A 97 -6.34 -25.89 0.09
N ASP A 98 -7.05 -26.64 -0.78
CA ASP A 98 -8.44 -27.06 -0.55
C ASP A 98 -8.45 -28.10 0.60
N ARG A 99 -8.46 -27.58 1.83
CA ARG A 99 -8.17 -28.37 3.03
C ARG A 99 -9.28 -29.32 3.44
N ASN A 100 -10.52 -28.95 3.15
CA ASN A 100 -11.69 -29.77 3.41
C ASN A 100 -12.10 -30.63 2.20
N GLY A 101 -11.49 -30.40 1.02
CA GLY A 101 -11.68 -31.19 -0.20
C GLY A 101 -13.03 -30.96 -0.89
N ASP A 102 -13.69 -29.83 -0.63
CA ASP A 102 -15.05 -29.57 -1.18
C ASP A 102 -15.03 -28.90 -2.59
N GLY A 103 -13.85 -28.55 -3.09
CA GLY A 103 -13.67 -27.86 -4.38
C GLY A 103 -13.95 -26.38 -4.33
N VAL A 104 -14.05 -25.81 -3.13
CA VAL A 104 -14.21 -24.38 -2.90
C VAL A 104 -12.94 -23.86 -2.21
N ILE A 105 -12.34 -22.82 -2.77
CA ILE A 105 -11.25 -22.08 -2.12
C ILE A 105 -11.86 -20.90 -1.39
N GLY A 106 -11.97 -21.05 -0.07
CA GLY A 106 -12.51 -20.02 0.81
C GLY A 106 -11.46 -19.03 1.26
N TYR A 107 -11.73 -17.74 1.15
CA TYR A 107 -10.84 -16.73 1.69
C TYR A 107 -11.56 -15.70 2.57
N VAL A 108 -10.80 -15.09 3.45
CA VAL A 108 -11.24 -13.95 4.26
C VAL A 108 -10.38 -12.72 3.96
N LEU A 109 -10.95 -11.52 4.08
CA LEU A 109 -10.29 -10.28 3.68
C LEU A 109 -10.34 -9.22 4.79
N ALA A 110 -9.16 -8.82 5.28
CA ALA A 110 -9.01 -7.69 6.18
C ALA A 110 -8.91 -6.37 5.39
N ILE A 111 -9.93 -5.52 5.52
CA ILE A 111 -10.00 -4.20 4.87
C ILE A 111 -9.46 -3.16 5.84
N GLY A 112 -8.54 -2.30 5.37
CA GLY A 112 -7.93 -1.28 6.22
C GLY A 112 -8.91 -0.17 6.59
N ASP A 113 -9.36 0.59 5.60
CA ASP A 113 -10.30 1.70 5.74
C ASP A 113 -11.15 1.81 4.48
N VAL A 114 -12.45 1.68 4.60
CA VAL A 114 -13.37 1.66 3.45
C VAL A 114 -13.41 2.99 2.68
N GLY A 115 -12.94 4.07 3.29
CA GLY A 115 -12.83 5.39 2.65
C GLY A 115 -11.43 5.71 2.10
N HIS A 116 -10.44 4.82 2.29
CA HIS A 116 -9.07 5.04 1.87
C HIS A 116 -8.81 4.49 0.46
N ASN A 117 -8.24 5.30 -0.44
CA ASN A 117 -8.02 4.92 -1.84
C ASN A 117 -7.23 3.62 -2.00
N ASP A 118 -6.15 3.45 -1.24
CA ASP A 118 -5.32 2.24 -1.33
C ASP A 118 -6.08 1.01 -0.83
N SER A 119 -6.88 1.16 0.22
CA SER A 119 -7.72 0.08 0.74
C SER A 119 -8.77 -0.34 -0.29
N ILE A 120 -9.41 0.63 -0.94
CA ILE A 120 -10.36 0.42 -2.03
C ILE A 120 -9.67 -0.31 -3.20
N ALA A 121 -8.49 0.17 -3.62
CA ALA A 121 -7.73 -0.43 -4.71
C ALA A 121 -7.33 -1.88 -4.37
N ARG A 122 -6.72 -2.12 -3.19
CA ARG A 122 -6.26 -3.44 -2.75
C ARG A 122 -7.40 -4.44 -2.61
N THR A 123 -8.53 -4.03 -2.03
CA THR A 123 -9.74 -4.86 -1.94
C THR A 123 -10.27 -5.23 -3.34
N ARG A 124 -10.34 -4.24 -4.24
CA ARG A 124 -10.75 -4.46 -5.63
C ARG A 124 -9.79 -5.40 -6.36
N GLY A 125 -8.48 -5.22 -6.22
CA GLY A 125 -7.46 -6.02 -6.86
C GLY A 125 -7.56 -7.50 -6.50
N VAL A 126 -7.70 -7.80 -5.21
CA VAL A 126 -7.91 -9.17 -4.72
C VAL A 126 -9.19 -9.77 -5.30
N ARG A 127 -10.32 -9.08 -5.16
CA ARG A 127 -11.61 -9.58 -5.65
C ARG A 127 -11.63 -9.79 -7.16
N LYS A 128 -11.03 -8.87 -7.93
CA LYS A 128 -10.93 -8.96 -9.39
C LYS A 128 -10.11 -10.19 -9.81
N ALA A 129 -8.92 -10.37 -9.23
CA ALA A 129 -8.04 -11.48 -9.58
C ALA A 129 -8.63 -12.86 -9.25
N LEU A 130 -9.39 -12.93 -8.16
CA LEU A 130 -10.07 -14.14 -7.70
C LEU A 130 -11.47 -14.34 -8.32
N GLY A 131 -11.92 -13.41 -9.16
CA GLY A 131 -13.24 -13.48 -9.82
C GLY A 131 -14.42 -13.25 -8.88
N THR A 132 -14.17 -12.75 -7.67
CA THR A 132 -15.21 -12.52 -6.65
C THR A 132 -15.77 -11.10 -6.65
N ALA A 133 -15.24 -10.19 -7.46
CA ALA A 133 -15.86 -8.90 -7.72
C ALA A 133 -17.14 -9.06 -8.52
N VAL A 134 -18.17 -8.28 -8.20
CA VAL A 134 -19.38 -8.23 -9.04
C VAL A 134 -19.12 -7.32 -10.23
N GLU A 135 -19.20 -7.88 -11.43
CA GLU A 135 -18.98 -7.18 -12.69
C GLU A 135 -20.25 -7.13 -13.51
N LYS A 136 -20.45 -6.03 -14.20
CA LYS A 136 -21.50 -5.85 -15.20
C LYS A 136 -20.91 -5.13 -16.41
N ASP A 137 -21.07 -5.74 -17.58
CA ASP A 137 -20.55 -5.18 -18.85
C ASP A 137 -19.02 -4.94 -18.83
N GLY A 138 -18.27 -5.74 -18.05
CA GLY A 138 -16.82 -5.63 -17.89
C GLY A 138 -16.34 -4.59 -16.88
N GLU A 139 -17.27 -3.92 -16.19
CA GLU A 139 -16.94 -2.98 -15.12
C GLU A 139 -17.36 -3.52 -13.75
N ILE A 140 -16.53 -3.26 -12.73
CA ILE A 140 -16.86 -3.61 -11.35
C ILE A 140 -17.94 -2.64 -10.87
N VAL A 141 -19.14 -3.17 -10.63
CA VAL A 141 -20.33 -2.40 -10.22
C VAL A 141 -20.63 -2.51 -8.73
N SER A 142 -19.99 -3.44 -8.02
CA SER A 142 -20.08 -3.48 -6.56
C SER A 142 -19.17 -2.44 -5.94
N ASP A 143 -19.56 -1.94 -4.77
CA ASP A 143 -18.65 -1.15 -3.95
C ASP A 143 -17.38 -1.98 -3.69
N PRO A 144 -16.22 -1.58 -4.23
CA PRO A 144 -14.98 -2.35 -4.09
C PRO A 144 -14.52 -2.47 -2.63
N ALA A 145 -14.96 -1.55 -1.77
CA ALA A 145 -14.72 -1.59 -0.34
C ALA A 145 -15.89 -2.19 0.46
N GLY A 146 -16.93 -2.68 -0.23
CA GLY A 146 -18.11 -3.24 0.42
C GLY A 146 -17.78 -4.42 1.33
N ILE A 147 -18.24 -4.34 2.57
CA ILE A 147 -18.01 -5.36 3.59
C ILE A 147 -18.90 -6.58 3.33
N ASN A 148 -18.34 -7.77 3.53
CA ASN A 148 -19.03 -9.05 3.45
C ASN A 148 -18.97 -9.77 4.81
N ASN A 149 -19.88 -9.43 5.71
CA ASN A 149 -19.86 -9.97 7.07
C ASN A 149 -20.36 -11.41 7.20
N ASP A 150 -21.18 -11.87 6.26
CA ASP A 150 -21.92 -13.13 6.39
C ASP A 150 -21.92 -13.99 5.13
N GLY A 151 -21.03 -13.72 4.18
CA GLY A 151 -20.97 -14.41 2.89
C GLY A 151 -22.13 -14.10 1.93
N LYS A 152 -22.97 -13.11 2.24
CA LYS A 152 -24.18 -12.76 1.46
C LYS A 152 -24.21 -11.34 0.94
N SER A 153 -23.10 -10.65 1.06
CA SER A 153 -22.99 -9.27 0.56
C SER A 153 -23.22 -9.22 -0.95
N LYS A 154 -23.92 -8.18 -1.40
CA LYS A 154 -24.07 -7.89 -2.83
C LYS A 154 -22.78 -7.31 -3.45
N SER A 155 -21.77 -7.06 -2.64
CA SER A 155 -20.47 -6.55 -3.09
C SER A 155 -19.55 -7.64 -3.63
N VAL A 156 -19.91 -8.91 -3.46
CA VAL A 156 -19.14 -10.07 -3.89
C VAL A 156 -20.02 -11.12 -4.55
N GLN A 157 -19.41 -11.98 -5.34
CA GLN A 157 -19.98 -13.17 -5.95
C GLN A 157 -19.00 -14.35 -5.81
N ASP A 158 -19.43 -15.57 -6.10
CA ASP A 158 -18.51 -16.68 -6.24
C ASP A 158 -17.69 -16.52 -7.54
N GLY A 159 -16.37 -16.67 -7.42
CA GLY A 159 -15.45 -16.71 -8.53
C GLY A 159 -15.19 -18.14 -9.00
N SER A 160 -14.42 -18.30 -10.07
CA SER A 160 -14.05 -19.60 -10.63
C SER A 160 -12.61 -19.58 -11.12
N LEU A 161 -11.84 -20.61 -10.79
CA LEU A 161 -10.50 -20.84 -11.30
C LEU A 161 -10.38 -22.22 -11.95
N GLU A 162 -9.83 -22.25 -13.16
CA GLU A 162 -9.51 -23.51 -13.85
C GLU A 162 -8.05 -23.88 -13.54
N ILE A 163 -7.85 -24.95 -12.77
CA ILE A 163 -6.53 -25.39 -12.35
C ILE A 163 -6.38 -26.88 -12.67
N ASN A 164 -5.36 -27.23 -13.45
CA ASN A 164 -5.07 -28.62 -13.86
C ASN A 164 -6.27 -29.35 -14.49
N GLY A 165 -7.12 -28.59 -15.22
CA GLY A 165 -8.31 -29.14 -15.89
C GLY A 165 -9.50 -29.42 -14.96
N LYS A 166 -9.45 -28.92 -13.73
CA LYS A 166 -10.56 -28.95 -12.77
C LYS A 166 -10.98 -27.52 -12.43
N THR A 167 -12.29 -27.29 -12.36
CA THR A 167 -12.86 -26.02 -11.93
C THR A 167 -12.97 -25.99 -10.41
N TYR A 168 -12.44 -24.93 -9.81
CA TYR A 168 -12.60 -24.62 -8.38
C TYR A 168 -13.46 -23.38 -8.24
N THR A 169 -14.39 -23.40 -7.30
CA THR A 169 -15.09 -22.19 -6.86
C THR A 169 -14.20 -21.40 -5.93
N VAL A 170 -14.13 -20.07 -6.09
CA VAL A 170 -13.46 -19.19 -5.12
C VAL A 170 -14.53 -18.36 -4.43
N ARG A 171 -14.48 -18.34 -3.10
CA ARG A 171 -15.50 -17.67 -2.29
C ARG A 171 -14.90 -16.75 -1.24
N GLU A 172 -15.33 -15.50 -1.22
CA GLU A 172 -15.08 -14.63 -0.08
C GLU A 172 -16.04 -14.98 1.06
N LEU A 173 -15.52 -15.67 2.08
CA LEU A 173 -16.32 -16.11 3.23
C LEU A 173 -16.74 -14.94 4.10
N ALA A 174 -15.80 -13.99 4.31
CA ALA A 174 -16.06 -12.75 5.03
C ALA A 174 -15.01 -11.69 4.70
N SER A 175 -15.41 -10.43 4.84
CA SER A 175 -14.49 -9.29 4.91
C SER A 175 -15.00 -8.26 5.91
N GLN A 176 -14.08 -7.52 6.51
CA GLN A 176 -14.40 -6.52 7.51
C GLN A 176 -13.39 -5.38 7.50
N GLU A 177 -13.87 -4.16 7.76
CA GLU A 177 -12.99 -3.02 8.07
C GLU A 177 -12.34 -3.23 9.44
N MET A 178 -11.03 -3.17 9.49
CA MET A 178 -10.27 -3.31 10.73
C MET A 178 -10.23 -1.97 11.46
N LYS A 179 -11.35 -1.69 12.12
CA LYS A 179 -11.60 -0.45 12.85
C LYS A 179 -11.84 -0.75 14.31
N ASN A 180 -11.12 -0.12 15.20
CA ASN A 180 -11.27 -0.29 16.63
C ASN A 180 -12.41 0.56 17.22
N SER A 181 -12.68 0.37 18.49
CA SER A 181 -13.78 1.05 19.19
C SER A 181 -13.59 2.58 19.30
N SER A 182 -12.38 3.09 19.15
CA SER A 182 -12.09 4.53 19.11
C SER A 182 -12.27 5.15 17.72
N GLY A 183 -12.54 4.32 16.71
CA GLY A 183 -12.71 4.74 15.32
C GLY A 183 -11.42 4.73 14.49
N ALA A 184 -10.28 4.35 15.05
CA ALA A 184 -9.05 4.20 14.28
C ALA A 184 -9.12 2.96 13.38
N THR A 185 -8.76 3.14 12.12
CA THR A 185 -8.74 2.12 11.06
C THR A 185 -7.35 1.50 10.91
N TRP A 186 -7.20 0.46 10.08
CA TRP A 186 -5.95 -0.30 9.91
C TRP A 186 -5.46 -0.95 11.22
N ASP A 187 -6.38 -1.25 12.11
CA ASP A 187 -6.08 -1.71 13.48
C ASP A 187 -5.69 -3.18 13.51
N ALA A 188 -4.41 -3.45 13.79
CA ALA A 188 -3.85 -4.79 13.85
C ALA A 188 -4.46 -5.64 14.98
N ALA A 189 -4.79 -5.03 16.12
CA ALA A 189 -5.42 -5.76 17.23
C ALA A 189 -6.83 -6.22 16.87
N THR A 190 -7.61 -5.37 16.19
CA THR A 190 -8.92 -5.75 15.66
C THR A 190 -8.77 -6.90 14.65
N ALA A 191 -7.77 -6.86 13.76
CA ALA A 191 -7.53 -7.93 12.79
C ALA A 191 -7.22 -9.27 13.50
N GLY A 192 -6.34 -9.26 14.50
CA GLY A 192 -6.01 -10.45 15.29
C GLY A 192 -7.21 -11.04 16.05
N ASN A 193 -8.11 -10.20 16.56
CA ASN A 193 -9.35 -10.66 17.18
C ASN A 193 -10.34 -11.21 16.15
N THR A 194 -10.45 -10.55 15.00
CA THR A 194 -11.38 -10.91 13.93
C THR A 194 -11.06 -12.28 13.34
N ILE A 195 -9.77 -12.61 13.14
CA ILE A 195 -9.40 -13.93 12.61
C ILE A 195 -9.82 -15.06 13.55
N GLY A 196 -9.76 -14.86 14.86
CA GLY A 196 -10.28 -15.81 15.83
C GLY A 196 -11.78 -16.07 15.66
N THR A 197 -12.56 -15.02 15.41
CA THR A 197 -14.00 -15.12 15.15
C THR A 197 -14.27 -15.85 13.82
N TRP A 198 -13.55 -15.53 12.76
CA TRP A 198 -13.71 -16.16 11.45
C TRP A 198 -13.30 -17.63 11.48
N THR A 199 -12.20 -17.96 12.20
CA THR A 199 -11.78 -19.36 12.38
C THR A 199 -12.82 -20.18 13.14
N ALA A 200 -13.50 -19.59 14.12
CA ALA A 200 -14.58 -20.25 14.84
C ALA A 200 -15.84 -20.43 13.97
N SER A 201 -16.12 -19.49 13.05
CA SER A 201 -17.32 -19.50 12.21
C SER A 201 -17.20 -20.42 10.99
N PHE A 202 -16.04 -20.39 10.32
CA PHE A 202 -15.82 -21.06 9.02
C PHE A 202 -14.94 -22.29 9.12
N GLY A 203 -14.14 -22.40 10.17
CA GLY A 203 -13.33 -23.61 10.41
C GLY A 203 -12.32 -23.87 9.30
N ASP A 204 -12.42 -25.05 8.68
CA ASP A 204 -11.53 -25.52 7.62
C ASP A 204 -11.96 -25.04 6.22
N GLU A 205 -13.02 -24.26 6.12
CA GLU A 205 -13.40 -23.57 4.89
C GLU A 205 -12.47 -22.38 4.56
N VAL A 206 -11.68 -21.88 5.55
CA VAL A 206 -10.73 -20.79 5.31
C VAL A 206 -9.42 -21.38 4.78
N ASP A 207 -9.13 -21.18 3.52
CA ASP A 207 -7.92 -21.62 2.84
C ASP A 207 -6.90 -20.50 2.65
N VAL A 208 -7.36 -19.24 2.58
CA VAL A 208 -6.51 -18.07 2.34
C VAL A 208 -6.96 -16.90 3.21
N VAL A 209 -5.98 -16.15 3.70
CA VAL A 209 -6.22 -14.84 4.33
C VAL A 209 -5.60 -13.75 3.47
N ALA A 210 -6.41 -12.79 3.03
CA ALA A 210 -5.94 -11.58 2.37
C ALA A 210 -6.05 -10.39 3.32
N SER A 211 -5.08 -9.50 3.28
CA SER A 211 -5.05 -8.30 4.11
C SER A 211 -4.60 -7.08 3.29
N ASN A 212 -5.23 -5.94 3.53
CA ASN A 212 -4.84 -4.71 2.85
C ASN A 212 -3.45 -4.21 3.27
N ASN A 213 -2.90 -4.64 4.42
CA ASN A 213 -1.51 -4.37 4.77
C ASN A 213 -0.90 -5.49 5.64
N ASP A 214 0.43 -5.45 5.81
CA ASP A 214 1.17 -6.43 6.61
C ASP A 214 0.87 -6.31 8.10
N GLY A 215 0.66 -5.12 8.63
CA GLY A 215 0.39 -4.94 10.06
C GLY A 215 -0.83 -5.73 10.52
N MET A 216 -1.92 -5.67 9.76
CA MET A 216 -3.11 -6.47 9.99
C MET A 216 -2.88 -7.96 9.63
N GLY A 217 -2.25 -8.22 8.47
CA GLY A 217 -1.95 -9.58 8.00
C GLY A 217 -1.11 -10.36 8.99
N MET A 218 -0.04 -9.78 9.52
CA MET A 218 0.83 -10.39 10.52
C MET A 218 0.10 -10.65 11.84
N SER A 219 -0.76 -9.72 12.25
CA SER A 219 -1.58 -9.93 13.44
C SER A 219 -2.52 -11.12 13.27
N MET A 220 -3.14 -11.29 12.10
CA MET A 220 -3.98 -12.45 11.79
C MET A 220 -3.17 -13.74 11.70
N PHE A 221 -2.01 -13.72 11.03
CA PHE A 221 -1.12 -14.86 10.89
C PHE A 221 -0.63 -15.37 12.24
N ASN A 222 -0.29 -14.47 13.16
CA ASN A 222 0.16 -14.82 14.50
C ASN A 222 -0.99 -15.29 15.41
N ALA A 223 -2.18 -14.74 15.24
CA ALA A 223 -3.37 -15.10 16.02
C ALA A 223 -4.07 -16.38 15.51
N TRP A 224 -3.64 -16.95 14.37
CA TRP A 224 -4.22 -18.18 13.84
C TRP A 224 -4.05 -19.32 14.83
N SER A 225 -5.16 -19.86 15.33
CA SER A 225 -5.20 -20.79 16.48
C SER A 225 -5.12 -22.28 16.12
N LYS A 226 -5.19 -22.62 14.82
CA LYS A 226 -5.13 -24.00 14.37
C LYS A 226 -3.69 -24.43 14.08
N GLU A 227 -3.40 -25.74 14.17
CA GLU A 227 -2.06 -26.29 13.93
C GLU A 227 -1.53 -25.97 12.54
N ASN A 228 -2.38 -26.03 11.51
CA ASN A 228 -2.00 -25.73 10.14
C ASN A 228 -2.36 -24.29 9.82
N LYS A 229 -1.38 -23.40 9.84
CA LYS A 229 -1.57 -22.02 9.40
C LYS A 229 -2.00 -21.98 7.94
N VAL A 230 -2.92 -21.07 7.62
CA VAL A 230 -3.27 -20.76 6.24
C VAL A 230 -2.35 -19.68 5.68
N PRO A 231 -2.05 -19.69 4.37
CA PRO A 231 -1.27 -18.64 3.76
C PRO A 231 -2.00 -17.30 3.94
N THR A 232 -1.26 -16.33 4.45
CA THR A 232 -1.73 -14.97 4.67
C THR A 232 -0.94 -14.03 3.78
N PHE A 233 -1.64 -13.13 3.10
CA PHE A 233 -1.06 -12.20 2.15
C PHE A 233 -1.30 -10.77 2.60
N GLY A 234 -0.25 -9.97 2.61
CA GLY A 234 -0.30 -8.58 3.02
C GLY A 234 0.14 -7.60 1.94
N TYR A 235 0.57 -6.44 2.40
CA TYR A 235 1.06 -5.35 1.57
C TYR A 235 1.97 -4.47 2.43
N ASP A 236 2.97 -3.83 1.88
CA ASP A 236 3.97 -2.90 2.42
C ASP A 236 5.39 -3.50 2.53
N ALA A 237 5.53 -4.84 2.49
CA ALA A 237 6.79 -5.56 2.68
C ALA A 237 7.49 -5.19 4.00
N ASN A 238 6.73 -5.15 5.10
CA ASN A 238 7.29 -4.94 6.42
C ASN A 238 8.29 -6.07 6.76
N SER A 239 9.36 -5.74 7.43
CA SER A 239 10.47 -6.66 7.70
C SER A 239 10.04 -7.94 8.44
N ASP A 240 9.09 -7.85 9.34
CA ASP A 240 8.50 -8.99 10.04
C ASP A 240 7.66 -9.88 9.12
N ALA A 241 6.88 -9.30 8.22
CA ALA A 241 6.10 -10.02 7.21
C ALA A 241 7.01 -10.72 6.19
N VAL A 242 8.05 -10.03 5.70
CA VAL A 242 9.05 -10.62 4.80
C VAL A 242 9.76 -11.80 5.47
N ALA A 243 10.17 -11.66 6.73
CA ALA A 243 10.79 -12.76 7.48
C ALA A 243 9.83 -13.94 7.69
N ALA A 244 8.55 -13.67 7.93
CA ALA A 244 7.52 -14.69 8.14
C ALA A 244 7.18 -15.50 6.89
N ILE A 245 7.60 -15.07 5.68
CA ILE A 245 7.45 -15.89 4.47
C ILE A 245 8.16 -17.23 4.62
N ALA A 246 9.31 -17.27 5.30
CA ALA A 246 10.00 -18.51 5.62
C ALA A 246 9.19 -19.43 6.57
N GLU A 247 8.20 -18.89 7.28
CA GLU A 247 7.34 -19.58 8.25
C GLU A 247 5.94 -19.87 7.71
N GLY A 248 5.68 -19.58 6.41
CA GLY A 248 4.40 -19.84 5.74
C GLY A 248 3.49 -18.62 5.55
N TYR A 249 3.98 -17.39 5.80
CA TYR A 249 3.30 -16.20 5.31
C TYR A 249 3.33 -16.23 3.77
N GLY A 250 2.19 -16.06 3.12
CA GLY A 250 2.05 -16.32 1.69
C GLY A 250 2.82 -15.34 0.80
N GLY A 251 2.89 -14.09 1.23
CA GLY A 251 3.60 -13.03 0.52
C GLY A 251 3.09 -11.63 0.84
N THR A 252 3.77 -10.64 0.31
CA THR A 252 3.45 -9.22 0.48
C THR A 252 3.82 -8.43 -0.78
N ILE A 253 3.40 -7.18 -0.87
CA ILE A 253 3.79 -6.28 -1.96
C ILE A 253 4.73 -5.20 -1.40
N SER A 254 5.92 -5.12 -1.95
CA SER A 254 6.79 -3.97 -1.73
C SER A 254 6.36 -2.81 -2.63
N GLN A 255 6.10 -1.66 -2.03
CA GLN A 255 5.89 -0.40 -2.74
C GLN A 255 7.17 0.45 -2.79
N HIS A 256 8.31 -0.13 -2.46
CA HIS A 256 9.61 0.54 -2.41
C HIS A 256 9.57 1.87 -1.65
N ALA A 257 9.21 1.81 -0.37
CA ALA A 257 9.12 2.99 0.49
C ALA A 257 10.45 3.76 0.60
N ASP A 258 11.58 3.06 0.51
CA ASP A 258 12.94 3.59 0.44
C ASP A 258 13.16 4.42 -0.83
N VAL A 259 12.74 3.90 -2.00
CA VAL A 259 12.78 4.63 -3.29
C VAL A 259 11.92 5.88 -3.23
N GLN A 260 10.72 5.75 -2.68
CA GLN A 260 9.82 6.90 -2.51
C GLN A 260 10.45 7.98 -1.63
N ALA A 261 11.06 7.59 -0.51
CA ALA A 261 11.74 8.52 0.39
C ALA A 261 12.90 9.24 -0.31
N TYR A 262 13.75 8.49 -1.01
CA TYR A 262 14.85 9.03 -1.80
C TYR A 262 14.36 10.04 -2.85
N LEU A 263 13.42 9.63 -3.69
CA LEU A 263 12.87 10.49 -4.75
C LEU A 263 12.23 11.75 -4.17
N THR A 264 11.47 11.63 -3.08
CA THR A 264 10.83 12.78 -2.41
C THR A 264 11.85 13.82 -1.98
N LEU A 265 12.94 13.39 -1.32
CA LEU A 265 13.97 14.29 -0.87
C LEU A 265 14.75 14.92 -2.03
N ARG A 266 15.04 14.14 -3.07
CA ARG A 266 15.75 14.63 -4.24
C ARG A 266 14.90 15.62 -5.05
N VAL A 267 13.65 15.29 -5.34
CA VAL A 267 12.69 16.16 -6.03
C VAL A 267 12.52 17.48 -5.27
N LEU A 268 12.28 17.39 -3.95
CA LEU A 268 12.13 18.59 -3.12
C LEU A 268 13.41 19.45 -3.12
N ARG A 269 14.57 18.82 -3.03
CA ARG A 269 15.86 19.51 -3.07
C ARG A 269 16.06 20.24 -4.39
N ASN A 270 15.85 19.55 -5.52
CA ASN A 270 16.00 20.11 -6.85
C ASN A 270 15.07 21.31 -7.06
N ALA A 271 13.81 21.19 -6.65
CA ALA A 271 12.85 22.27 -6.71
C ALA A 271 13.25 23.48 -5.88
N LEU A 272 13.81 23.28 -4.68
CA LEU A 272 14.30 24.36 -3.81
C LEU A 272 15.55 25.04 -4.35
N ASP A 273 16.43 24.29 -4.97
CA ASP A 273 17.67 24.82 -5.57
C ASP A 273 17.41 25.47 -6.93
N GLY A 274 16.21 25.30 -7.50
CA GLY A 274 15.81 25.84 -8.80
C GLY A 274 16.56 25.20 -9.98
N VAL A 275 17.02 23.95 -9.80
CA VAL A 275 17.63 23.13 -10.87
C VAL A 275 16.61 22.23 -11.52
N ASP A 276 16.99 21.56 -12.60
CA ASP A 276 16.13 20.57 -13.26
C ASP A 276 15.70 19.49 -12.26
N ILE A 277 14.42 19.16 -12.28
CA ILE A 277 13.82 18.25 -11.28
C ILE A 277 14.45 16.85 -11.32
N ASP A 278 14.98 16.43 -12.46
CA ASP A 278 15.62 15.13 -12.67
C ASP A 278 17.11 15.12 -12.28
N THR A 279 17.66 16.26 -11.84
CA THR A 279 19.09 16.37 -11.52
C THR A 279 19.48 15.33 -10.46
N GLY A 280 20.42 14.46 -10.80
CA GLY A 280 20.92 13.41 -9.92
C GLY A 280 19.95 12.23 -9.69
N ILE A 281 18.82 12.17 -10.42
CA ILE A 281 17.92 11.03 -10.41
C ILE A 281 18.28 10.10 -11.57
N GLY A 282 18.49 8.82 -11.29
CA GLY A 282 18.92 7.82 -12.30
C GLY A 282 20.35 7.97 -12.79
N THR A 283 21.15 8.79 -12.13
CA THR A 283 22.58 8.97 -12.42
C THR A 283 23.45 8.62 -11.22
N GLU A 284 24.68 8.21 -11.48
CA GLU A 284 25.67 7.89 -10.45
C GLU A 284 25.98 9.15 -9.62
N ASP A 285 25.94 9.01 -8.29
CA ASP A 285 26.37 10.06 -7.38
C ASP A 285 27.91 10.03 -7.17
N ASP A 286 28.44 11.01 -6.42
CA ASP A 286 29.89 11.10 -6.14
C ASP A 286 30.44 9.89 -5.36
N ALA A 287 29.60 9.08 -4.75
CA ALA A 287 29.93 7.85 -4.05
C ALA A 287 29.76 6.58 -4.91
N GLY A 288 29.37 6.73 -6.17
CA GLY A 288 29.16 5.62 -7.10
C GLY A 288 27.82 4.90 -6.95
N ASN A 289 26.86 5.52 -6.27
CA ASN A 289 25.53 4.93 -6.09
C ASN A 289 24.57 5.47 -7.14
N VAL A 290 23.76 4.58 -7.69
CA VAL A 290 22.74 4.92 -8.69
C VAL A 290 21.40 4.39 -8.22
N LEU A 291 20.38 5.24 -8.16
CA LEU A 291 19.02 4.76 -8.12
C LEU A 291 18.67 4.24 -9.52
N SER A 292 18.52 2.93 -9.67
CA SER A 292 18.19 2.34 -10.96
C SER A 292 16.85 2.90 -11.48
N SER A 293 16.83 3.25 -12.76
CA SER A 293 15.58 3.63 -13.45
C SER A 293 14.58 2.47 -13.54
N ASP A 294 15.00 1.25 -13.20
CA ASP A 294 14.15 0.06 -13.23
C ASP A 294 13.19 -0.03 -12.01
N VAL A 295 13.38 0.85 -11.01
CA VAL A 295 12.57 0.79 -9.77
C VAL A 295 11.57 1.94 -9.64
N PHE A 296 11.53 2.85 -10.62
CA PHE A 296 10.55 3.94 -10.66
C PHE A 296 10.21 4.35 -12.09
N THR A 297 9.09 5.04 -12.26
CA THR A 297 8.72 5.72 -13.49
C THR A 297 8.45 7.20 -13.21
N TYR A 298 8.68 8.06 -14.20
CA TYR A 298 8.35 9.48 -14.13
C TYR A 298 7.31 9.86 -15.18
N ASN A 299 6.17 10.30 -14.71
CA ASN A 299 5.15 10.91 -15.57
C ASN A 299 5.33 12.43 -15.57
N LYS A 300 5.95 12.95 -16.64
CA LYS A 300 6.27 14.37 -16.78
C LYS A 300 5.03 15.25 -16.81
N ASP A 301 3.97 14.80 -17.48
CA ASP A 301 2.74 15.58 -17.63
C ASP A 301 1.99 15.74 -16.30
N GLN A 302 2.14 14.75 -15.41
CA GLN A 302 1.57 14.75 -14.08
C GLN A 302 2.56 15.22 -13.01
N ARG A 303 3.81 15.49 -13.36
CA ARG A 303 4.88 15.82 -12.41
C ARG A 303 4.97 14.81 -11.25
N SER A 304 4.87 13.52 -11.60
CA SER A 304 4.70 12.44 -10.64
C SER A 304 5.75 11.34 -10.86
N TYR A 305 6.43 10.97 -9.77
CA TYR A 305 7.31 9.82 -9.71
C TYR A 305 6.57 8.65 -9.03
N TYR A 306 6.59 7.51 -9.68
CA TYR A 306 5.96 6.28 -9.18
C TYR A 306 7.04 5.23 -8.94
N ALA A 307 7.30 4.90 -7.68
CA ALA A 307 8.07 3.70 -7.33
C ALA A 307 7.30 2.46 -7.79
N LEU A 308 7.99 1.49 -8.36
CA LEU A 308 7.36 0.28 -8.88
C LEU A 308 7.00 -0.66 -7.73
N ASN A 309 5.80 -1.23 -7.77
CA ASN A 309 5.43 -2.27 -6.82
C ASN A 309 6.03 -3.62 -7.25
N VAL A 310 6.43 -4.43 -6.27
CA VAL A 310 7.00 -5.76 -6.48
C VAL A 310 6.33 -6.77 -5.54
N ALA A 311 5.91 -7.90 -6.08
CA ALA A 311 5.45 -9.02 -5.26
C ALA A 311 6.64 -9.69 -4.57
N VAL A 312 6.56 -9.83 -3.25
CA VAL A 312 7.56 -10.49 -2.41
C VAL A 312 6.98 -11.82 -1.95
N THR A 313 7.58 -12.89 -2.42
CA THR A 313 7.11 -14.28 -2.23
C THR A 313 8.25 -15.18 -1.76
N ALA A 314 7.98 -16.47 -1.59
CA ALA A 314 8.99 -17.47 -1.25
C ALA A 314 10.17 -17.50 -2.26
N ASP A 315 9.96 -17.04 -3.48
CA ASP A 315 10.97 -17.09 -4.54
C ASP A 315 12.02 -15.97 -4.44
N ASN A 316 11.66 -14.81 -3.81
CA ASN A 316 12.53 -13.62 -3.78
C ASN A 316 12.61 -12.91 -2.40
N TYR A 317 11.92 -13.38 -1.36
CA TYR A 317 11.87 -12.68 -0.07
C TYR A 317 13.25 -12.42 0.56
N LYS A 318 14.24 -13.26 0.22
CA LYS A 318 15.61 -13.11 0.76
C LYS A 318 16.27 -11.81 0.32
N ASP A 319 15.90 -11.31 -0.85
CA ASP A 319 16.42 -10.05 -1.38
C ASP A 319 15.86 -8.83 -0.60
N PHE A 320 14.79 -9.05 0.15
CA PHE A 320 14.12 -8.03 0.96
C PHE A 320 14.41 -8.17 2.47
N LEU A 321 15.12 -9.23 2.91
CA LEU A 321 15.50 -9.41 4.32
C LEU A 321 16.63 -8.48 4.74
N ASP A 322 17.52 -8.16 3.82
CA ASP A 322 18.67 -7.31 4.07
C ASP A 322 18.38 -5.88 3.59
N SER A 323 17.97 -5.04 4.52
CA SER A 323 17.74 -3.62 4.26
C SER A 323 19.02 -2.88 3.84
N THR A 324 20.20 -3.53 3.86
CA THR A 324 21.45 -2.94 3.38
C THR A 324 21.59 -3.01 1.85
N VAL A 325 20.77 -3.78 1.16
CA VAL A 325 20.61 -3.74 -0.31
C VAL A 325 19.86 -2.49 -0.75
N THR A 326 19.48 -1.67 0.19
CA THR A 326 18.83 -0.40 -0.08
C THR A 326 19.73 0.46 -0.94
N TYR A 327 19.13 1.02 -1.94
CA TYR A 327 19.59 2.16 -2.70
C TYR A 327 20.42 3.05 -1.81
N ALA A 328 21.50 3.55 -2.36
CA ALA A 328 22.47 4.34 -1.64
C ALA A 328 21.82 5.20 -0.57
N PRO A 329 22.34 5.14 0.64
CA PRO A 329 21.72 5.84 1.75
C PRO A 329 21.48 7.27 1.33
N VAL A 330 20.23 7.71 1.45
CA VAL A 330 19.84 9.11 1.19
C VAL A 330 20.78 10.08 1.94
N SER A 331 21.33 9.64 3.07
CA SER A 331 22.35 10.34 3.83
C SER A 331 23.64 10.64 3.05
N ASN A 332 24.07 9.78 2.15
CA ASN A 332 25.28 10.01 1.36
C ASN A 332 25.03 10.98 0.20
N GLN A 333 23.78 11.11 -0.24
CA GLN A 333 23.40 11.99 -1.33
C GLN A 333 22.85 13.34 -0.90
N LEU A 334 22.46 13.45 0.35
CA LEU A 334 22.16 14.73 1.00
C LEU A 334 23.42 15.42 1.49
N ASP A 335 24.49 15.09 0.82
CA ASP A 335 25.82 15.44 1.21
C ASP A 335 25.98 16.85 1.71
N ALA A 336 26.74 16.91 2.77
CA ALA A 336 27.41 18.09 3.28
C ALA A 336 26.54 19.30 3.57
N VAL A 337 25.24 19.17 3.55
CA VAL A 337 24.47 20.01 4.45
C VAL A 337 24.69 19.41 5.81
N SER A 338 25.74 19.91 6.48
CA SER A 338 26.10 19.56 7.84
C SER A 338 24.82 19.48 8.70
N TYR A 339 24.27 18.28 8.81
CA TYR A 339 23.14 17.96 9.68
C TYR A 339 23.54 17.96 11.17
N THR A 340 24.67 18.58 11.51
CA THR A 340 25.12 18.72 12.89
C THR A 340 24.12 19.45 13.79
N HIS A 341 23.00 19.92 13.26
CA HIS A 341 21.95 20.60 14.03
C HIS A 341 20.50 20.16 13.73
N LEU A 342 20.29 19.11 12.93
CA LEU A 342 19.02 18.43 12.90
C LEU A 342 19.08 17.24 13.86
N THR A 343 18.98 17.52 15.14
CA THR A 343 18.19 16.60 15.96
C THR A 343 16.81 16.63 15.32
N LEU A 344 16.52 15.61 14.52
CA LEU A 344 15.14 15.32 14.16
C LEU A 344 14.34 15.39 15.44
N PRO A 345 13.35 16.29 15.57
CA PRO A 345 12.36 16.07 16.59
C PRO A 345 11.88 14.65 16.31
N THR A 346 11.96 13.81 17.29
CA THR A 346 11.41 12.47 17.25
C THR A 346 10.04 12.63 16.66
N ILE A 347 9.87 12.23 15.39
CA ILE A 347 8.54 12.16 14.78
C ILE A 347 7.92 11.00 15.52
N LEU A 348 7.21 11.31 16.58
CA LEU A 348 6.21 10.39 17.11
C LEU A 348 5.22 10.19 15.98
N LEU A 349 5.38 9.07 15.28
CA LEU A 349 4.33 8.50 14.49
C LEU A 349 3.20 8.14 15.47
N VAL A 350 2.18 8.93 15.49
CA VAL A 350 0.88 8.61 16.08
C VAL A 350 -0.02 8.19 14.94
#